data_8755bd41603410f78494264f6f822dfd
#
_entry.id   8755bd41603410f78494264f6f822dfd
#
_cell.length_a   1.000
_cell.length_b   1.000
_cell.length_c   1.000
_cell.angle_alpha   90.00
_cell.angle_beta   90.00
_cell.angle_gamma   90.00
#
_symmetry.space_group_name_H-M   'P 1'
#
loop_
_entity.id
_entity.type
_entity.pdbx_description
1 polymer ?
#
loop_
_entity_poly.entity_id
_entity_poly.type
_entity_poly.pdbx_seq_one_letter_code
_entity_poly.pdbx_strand_id
1 'polypeptide(L)'
;IKDNDRQRVNAQATFQYLLTDSLTATVDYTTSGVDFASEGTLFGSWLGGWDTTSATISENGAYTDVVVGNRGYDHTVTWGDSETDNKSWGFNLLWDVSESLQLAFDAHVSTAELSGNVFDNELGFGTDTRANVTSLNGGKSNINTFSYDAVFGPENMLGTSLFMRDGYQEN
;
A
#
# COMPACT_ATOMS: atom_id res chain seq x y z
N ILE A 1 -10.88 -2.85 8.56
CA ILE A 1 -10.65 -4.21 8.01
C ILE A 1 -10.16 -4.02 6.59
N LYS A 2 -9.13 -4.74 6.24
CA LYS A 2 -8.57 -4.72 4.87
C LYS A 2 -8.33 -6.16 4.45
N ASP A 3 -8.80 -6.50 3.26
CA ASP A 3 -8.54 -7.76 2.58
C ASP A 3 -7.65 -7.50 1.36
N ASN A 4 -6.67 -8.37 1.15
CA ASN A 4 -5.75 -8.25 0.03
C ASN A 4 -5.58 -9.63 -0.58
N ASP A 5 -5.80 -9.73 -1.87
CA ASP A 5 -5.45 -10.89 -2.67
C ASP A 5 -4.25 -10.55 -3.56
N ARG A 6 -3.32 -11.48 -3.67
CA ARG A 6 -2.14 -11.31 -4.48
C ARG A 6 -1.75 -12.62 -5.16
N GLN A 7 -1.74 -12.60 -6.46
CA GLN A 7 -1.19 -13.67 -7.27
C GLN A 7 0.10 -13.22 -7.94
N ARG A 8 1.09 -14.09 -7.98
CA ARG A 8 2.34 -13.84 -8.66
C ARG A 8 2.75 -15.06 -9.48
N VAL A 9 3.09 -14.81 -10.73
CA VAL A 9 3.60 -15.81 -11.65
C VAL A 9 4.96 -15.35 -12.15
N ASN A 10 5.99 -16.19 -12.01
CA ASN A 10 7.31 -15.94 -12.56
C ASN A 10 7.72 -17.12 -13.42
N ALA A 11 8.33 -16.85 -14.54
CA ALA A 11 8.92 -17.86 -15.38
C ALA A 11 10.26 -17.38 -15.94
N GLN A 12 11.20 -18.32 -16.08
CA GLN A 12 12.50 -18.07 -16.69
C GLN A 12 12.86 -19.23 -17.59
N ALA A 13 13.41 -18.93 -18.74
CA ALA A 13 13.98 -19.91 -19.66
C ALA A 13 15.35 -19.40 -20.13
N THR A 14 16.35 -20.29 -20.10
CA THR A 14 17.68 -19.99 -20.58
C THR A 14 18.07 -21.08 -21.55
N PHE A 15 18.55 -20.67 -22.69
CA PHE A 15 19.10 -21.54 -23.70
C PHE A 15 20.55 -21.16 -24.00
N GLN A 16 21.46 -22.11 -23.86
CA GLN A 16 22.88 -21.94 -24.13
C GLN A 16 23.31 -22.91 -25.22
N TYR A 17 24.09 -22.42 -26.17
CA TYR A 17 24.57 -23.19 -27.27
C TYR A 17 26.03 -22.89 -27.59
N LEU A 18 26.83 -23.94 -27.78
CA LEU A 18 28.20 -23.88 -28.21
C LEU A 18 28.23 -23.73 -29.75
N LEU A 19 28.51 -22.54 -30.23
CA LEU A 19 28.59 -22.24 -31.66
C LEU A 19 29.84 -22.82 -32.28
N THR A 20 30.96 -22.76 -31.55
CA THR A 20 32.25 -23.42 -31.85
C THR A 20 32.88 -23.85 -30.53
N ASP A 21 34.01 -24.58 -30.57
CA ASP A 21 34.73 -24.99 -29.36
C ASP A 21 35.15 -23.82 -28.46
N SER A 22 35.19 -22.60 -29.01
CA SER A 22 35.63 -21.39 -28.31
C SER A 22 34.56 -20.30 -28.21
N LEU A 23 33.34 -20.53 -28.73
CA LEU A 23 32.30 -19.51 -28.79
C LEU A 23 30.96 -20.05 -28.27
N THR A 24 30.50 -19.47 -27.19
CA THR A 24 29.23 -19.82 -26.55
C THR A 24 28.23 -18.67 -26.66
N ALA A 25 27.02 -18.95 -27.09
CA ALA A 25 25.90 -18.02 -27.06
C ALA A 25 24.87 -18.46 -26.06
N THR A 26 24.35 -17.50 -25.33
CA THR A 26 23.25 -17.71 -24.36
C THR A 26 22.12 -16.73 -24.65
N VAL A 27 20.91 -17.24 -24.68
CA VAL A 27 19.68 -16.44 -24.74
C VAL A 27 18.84 -16.76 -23.51
N ASP A 28 18.38 -15.75 -22.85
CA ASP A 28 17.49 -15.92 -21.72
C ASP A 28 16.22 -15.06 -21.85
N TYR A 29 15.16 -15.57 -21.26
CA TYR A 29 13.87 -14.90 -21.16
C TYR A 29 13.36 -15.01 -19.73
N THR A 30 12.98 -13.89 -19.18
CA THR A 30 12.35 -13.83 -17.87
C THR A 30 11.03 -13.07 -17.96
N THR A 31 10.01 -13.60 -17.32
CA THR A 31 8.73 -12.89 -17.15
C THR A 31 8.27 -12.98 -15.71
N SER A 32 7.63 -11.90 -15.23
CA SER A 32 7.06 -11.82 -13.91
C SER A 32 5.78 -11.01 -13.97
N GLY A 33 4.65 -11.66 -13.69
CA GLY A 33 3.35 -11.02 -13.53
C GLY A 33 2.93 -10.97 -12.07
N VAL A 34 2.31 -9.88 -11.64
CA VAL A 34 1.71 -9.74 -10.32
C VAL A 34 0.32 -9.13 -10.48
N ASP A 35 -0.69 -9.88 -10.07
CA ASP A 35 -2.04 -9.39 -9.88
C ASP A 35 -2.24 -9.08 -8.41
N PHE A 36 -2.77 -7.93 -8.12
CA PHE A 36 -3.07 -7.49 -6.76
C PHE A 36 -4.46 -6.89 -6.71
N ALA A 37 -5.30 -7.41 -5.82
CA ALA A 37 -6.59 -6.85 -5.50
C ALA A 37 -6.65 -6.50 -4.02
N SER A 38 -7.27 -5.39 -3.70
CA SER A 38 -7.42 -4.90 -2.33
C SER A 38 -8.80 -4.33 -2.14
N GLU A 39 -9.47 -4.74 -1.09
CA GLU A 39 -10.67 -4.09 -0.59
C GLU A 39 -10.56 -3.80 0.89
N GLY A 40 -11.16 -2.71 1.33
CA GLY A 40 -11.04 -2.30 2.70
C GLY A 40 -12.18 -1.42 3.17
N THR A 41 -12.42 -1.50 4.45
CA THR A 41 -13.33 -0.62 5.17
C THR A 41 -12.58 -0.03 6.35
N LEU A 42 -12.56 1.28 6.42
CA LEU A 42 -11.99 2.03 7.51
C LEU A 42 -13.11 2.80 8.22
N PHE A 43 -13.09 2.74 9.52
CA PHE A 43 -13.83 3.65 10.38
C PHE A 43 -12.82 4.40 11.25
N GLY A 44 -12.84 5.70 11.18
CA GLY A 44 -11.81 6.51 11.80
C GLY A 44 -12.30 7.88 12.24
N SER A 45 -11.46 8.59 12.95
CA SER A 45 -11.63 9.99 13.28
C SER A 45 -10.32 10.73 13.03
N TRP A 46 -10.42 11.91 12.48
CA TRP A 46 -9.28 12.79 12.24
C TRP A 46 -8.89 13.49 13.53
N LEU A 47 -7.79 13.07 14.14
CA LEU A 47 -7.29 13.64 15.38
C LEU A 47 -6.15 14.62 15.07
N GLY A 48 -6.34 15.89 15.37
CA GLY A 48 -5.33 16.92 15.20
C GLY A 48 -4.88 17.51 16.54
N GLY A 49 -3.59 17.83 16.67
CA GLY A 49 -3.06 18.43 17.89
C GLY A 49 -3.69 19.77 18.24
N TRP A 50 -4.15 20.51 17.23
CA TRP A 50 -4.82 21.80 17.41
C TRP A 50 -6.23 21.73 18.02
N ASP A 51 -6.86 20.56 17.98
CA ASP A 51 -8.19 20.33 18.55
C ASP A 51 -8.12 19.61 19.90
N THR A 52 -6.92 19.30 20.37
CA THR A 52 -6.71 18.64 21.65
C THR A 52 -7.04 19.60 22.79
N THR A 53 -8.04 19.24 23.58
CA THR A 53 -8.48 20.03 24.75
C THR A 53 -7.79 19.61 26.02
N SER A 54 -7.41 18.35 26.13
CA SER A 54 -6.59 17.83 27.23
C SER A 54 -5.84 16.58 26.78
N ALA A 55 -4.69 16.35 27.40
CA ALA A 55 -3.88 15.16 27.16
C ALA A 55 -3.09 14.76 28.41
N THR A 56 -2.93 13.47 28.60
CA THR A 56 -2.02 12.89 29.59
C THR A 56 -0.85 12.26 28.85
N ILE A 57 0.37 12.54 29.32
CA ILE A 57 1.60 12.05 28.71
C ILE A 57 2.30 11.14 29.73
N SER A 58 2.72 9.96 29.28
CA SER A 58 3.50 9.02 30.08
C SER A 58 4.97 9.48 30.22
N GLU A 59 5.71 8.88 31.12
CA GLU A 59 7.14 9.18 31.36
C GLU A 59 8.02 9.01 30.11
N ASN A 60 7.61 8.15 29.19
CA ASN A 60 8.33 7.93 27.92
C ASN A 60 7.88 8.86 26.77
N GLY A 61 7.06 9.88 27.07
CA GLY A 61 6.61 10.87 26.10
C GLY A 61 5.42 10.46 25.22
N ALA A 62 4.83 9.31 25.45
CA ALA A 62 3.65 8.88 24.71
C ALA A 62 2.36 9.42 25.34
N TYR A 63 1.40 9.80 24.51
CA TYR A 63 0.05 10.13 24.98
C TYR A 63 -0.64 8.87 25.50
N THR A 64 -1.19 8.96 26.71
CA THR A 64 -1.99 7.87 27.32
C THR A 64 -3.46 8.14 27.22
N ASP A 65 -3.86 9.40 27.34
CA ASP A 65 -5.23 9.85 27.19
C ASP A 65 -5.24 11.16 26.43
N VAL A 66 -6.15 11.31 25.49
CA VAL A 66 -6.34 12.54 24.73
C VAL A 66 -7.82 12.82 24.57
N VAL A 67 -8.23 14.04 24.85
CA VAL A 67 -9.58 14.54 24.56
C VAL A 67 -9.48 15.53 23.41
N VAL A 68 -10.17 15.24 22.33
CA VAL A 68 -10.21 16.07 21.12
C VAL A 68 -11.62 16.56 20.93
N GLY A 69 -11.80 17.87 20.74
CA GLY A 69 -13.10 18.50 20.51
C GLY A 69 -13.42 18.67 19.03
N ASN A 70 -14.70 18.78 18.72
CA ASN A 70 -15.23 19.16 17.40
C ASN A 70 -14.70 18.30 16.24
N ARG A 71 -14.70 16.97 16.43
CA ARG A 71 -14.25 16.03 15.42
C ARG A 71 -15.35 15.06 15.02
N GLY A 72 -15.53 14.99 13.73
CA GLY A 72 -16.34 13.97 13.11
C GLY A 72 -15.61 12.63 12.99
N TYR A 73 -16.27 11.72 12.38
CA TYR A 73 -15.72 10.43 12.01
C TYR A 73 -16.01 10.13 10.54
N ASP A 74 -15.18 9.27 9.98
CA ASP A 74 -15.24 8.86 8.60
C ASP A 74 -15.52 7.38 8.51
N HIS A 75 -16.25 7.02 7.49
CA HIS A 75 -16.37 5.66 7.02
C HIS A 75 -15.88 5.62 5.58
N THR A 76 -14.77 4.97 5.36
CA THR A 76 -14.15 4.86 4.05
C THR A 76 -14.26 3.43 3.55
N VAL A 77 -14.69 3.29 2.32
CA VAL A 77 -14.67 2.03 1.57
C VAL A 77 -13.70 2.22 0.41
N THR A 78 -12.68 1.39 0.37
CA THR A 78 -11.68 1.38 -0.70
C THR A 78 -11.67 0.04 -1.39
N TRP A 79 -11.53 0.04 -2.67
CA TRP A 79 -11.19 -1.14 -3.44
C TRP A 79 -10.30 -0.75 -4.60
N GLY A 80 -9.45 -1.66 -5.02
CA GLY A 80 -8.56 -1.42 -6.14
C GLY A 80 -7.94 -2.71 -6.61
N ASP A 81 -7.55 -2.69 -7.85
CA ASP A 81 -6.81 -3.74 -8.51
C ASP A 81 -5.60 -3.15 -9.22
N SER A 82 -4.54 -3.91 -9.30
CA SER A 82 -3.39 -3.56 -10.10
C SER A 82 -2.76 -4.81 -10.69
N GLU A 83 -2.29 -4.68 -11.92
CA GLU A 83 -1.57 -5.69 -12.64
C GLU A 83 -0.21 -5.14 -13.05
N THR A 84 0.81 -5.90 -12.80
CA THR A 84 2.18 -5.55 -13.20
C THR A 84 2.75 -6.67 -14.03
N ASP A 85 3.16 -6.35 -15.24
CA ASP A 85 3.84 -7.25 -16.15
C ASP A 85 5.26 -6.80 -16.43
N ASN A 86 6.21 -7.71 -16.20
CA ASN A 86 7.62 -7.50 -16.53
C ASN A 86 8.10 -8.60 -17.46
N LYS A 87 8.78 -8.22 -18.52
CA LYS A 87 9.39 -9.14 -19.49
C LYS A 87 10.80 -8.68 -19.81
N SER A 88 11.72 -9.62 -19.86
CA SER A 88 13.12 -9.33 -20.18
C SER A 88 13.69 -10.40 -21.10
N TRP A 89 14.40 -9.95 -22.11
CA TRP A 89 15.22 -10.78 -22.97
C TRP A 89 16.69 -10.44 -22.79
N GLY A 90 17.51 -11.44 -22.58
CA GLY A 90 18.95 -11.32 -22.51
C GLY A 90 19.62 -12.11 -23.62
N PHE A 91 20.75 -11.58 -24.07
CA PHE A 91 21.67 -12.26 -25.00
C PHE A 91 23.08 -12.07 -24.48
N ASN A 92 23.81 -13.18 -24.35
CA ASN A 92 25.20 -13.17 -23.96
C ASN A 92 26.02 -13.98 -24.99
N LEU A 93 27.18 -13.46 -25.35
CA LEU A 93 28.15 -14.13 -26.19
C LEU A 93 29.50 -14.15 -25.47
N LEU A 94 30.04 -15.34 -25.26
CA LEU A 94 31.32 -15.57 -24.64
C LEU A 94 32.26 -16.18 -25.64
N TRP A 95 33.39 -15.54 -25.87
CA TRP A 95 34.39 -15.97 -26.87
C TRP A 95 35.78 -16.09 -26.25
N ASP A 96 36.29 -17.32 -26.20
CA ASP A 96 37.66 -17.62 -25.85
C ASP A 96 38.54 -17.42 -27.10
N VAL A 97 39.09 -16.22 -27.26
CA VAL A 97 39.89 -15.84 -28.41
C VAL A 97 41.25 -16.56 -28.40
N SER A 98 41.82 -16.74 -27.21
CA SER A 98 43.06 -17.49 -26.95
C SER A 98 43.09 -17.99 -25.51
N GLU A 99 44.11 -18.77 -25.13
CA GLU A 99 44.29 -19.24 -23.76
C GLU A 99 44.37 -18.10 -22.69
N SER A 100 44.72 -16.90 -23.14
CA SER A 100 44.89 -15.73 -22.25
C SER A 100 43.91 -14.60 -22.51
N LEU A 101 42.99 -14.73 -23.47
CA LEU A 101 42.04 -13.68 -23.84
C LEU A 101 40.64 -14.25 -24.03
N GLN A 102 39.72 -13.79 -23.22
CA GLN A 102 38.30 -14.06 -23.35
C GLN A 102 37.56 -12.73 -23.56
N LEU A 103 36.63 -12.69 -24.46
CA LEU A 103 35.73 -11.57 -24.72
C LEU A 103 34.30 -11.97 -24.36
N ALA A 104 33.60 -11.07 -23.69
CA ALA A 104 32.17 -11.22 -23.35
C ALA A 104 31.40 -10.04 -23.94
N PHE A 105 30.30 -10.34 -24.59
CA PHE A 105 29.31 -9.36 -25.04
C PHE A 105 27.98 -9.71 -24.37
N ASP A 106 27.33 -8.69 -23.78
CA ASP A 106 26.06 -8.83 -23.14
C ASP A 106 25.10 -7.73 -23.59
N ALA A 107 23.86 -8.12 -23.89
CA ALA A 107 22.80 -7.20 -24.28
C ALA A 107 21.48 -7.68 -23.69
N HIS A 108 20.67 -6.74 -23.24
CA HIS A 108 19.33 -7.05 -22.75
C HIS A 108 18.32 -5.97 -23.12
N VAL A 109 17.07 -6.36 -23.19
CA VAL A 109 15.92 -5.46 -23.31
C VAL A 109 14.83 -5.93 -22.36
N SER A 110 14.25 -4.99 -21.63
CA SER A 110 13.17 -5.27 -20.72
C SER A 110 12.02 -4.27 -20.87
N THR A 111 10.83 -4.74 -20.58
CA THR A 111 9.62 -3.93 -20.50
C THR A 111 8.98 -4.16 -19.14
N ALA A 112 8.39 -3.10 -18.60
CA ALA A 112 7.57 -3.15 -17.39
C ALA A 112 6.31 -2.35 -17.66
N GLU A 113 5.18 -2.97 -17.43
CA GLU A 113 3.85 -2.37 -17.59
C GLU A 113 3.13 -2.47 -16.26
N LEU A 114 2.50 -1.37 -15.86
CA LEU A 114 1.64 -1.29 -14.69
C LEU A 114 0.30 -0.77 -15.15
N SER A 115 -0.76 -1.48 -14.80
CA SER A 115 -2.15 -1.06 -14.98
C SER A 115 -2.92 -1.28 -13.70
N GLY A 116 -4.07 -0.63 -13.57
CA GLY A 116 -4.96 -0.83 -12.44
C GLY A 116 -5.85 0.34 -12.15
N ASN A 117 -6.81 0.10 -11.26
CA ASN A 117 -7.80 1.06 -10.87
C ASN A 117 -7.87 1.13 -9.35
N VAL A 118 -8.02 2.33 -8.82
CA VAL A 118 -8.27 2.56 -7.40
C VAL A 118 -9.55 3.37 -7.24
N PHE A 119 -10.45 2.85 -6.45
CA PHE A 119 -11.65 3.54 -6.03
C PHE A 119 -11.60 3.80 -4.53
N ASP A 120 -11.88 5.04 -4.16
CA ASP A 120 -11.92 5.48 -2.77
C ASP A 120 -13.21 6.28 -2.55
N ASN A 121 -14.05 5.78 -1.69
CA ASN A 121 -15.28 6.46 -1.30
C ASN A 121 -15.26 6.73 0.20
N GLU A 122 -15.31 7.99 0.56
CA GLU A 122 -15.28 8.46 1.93
C GLU A 122 -16.62 9.12 2.27
N LEU A 123 -17.26 8.63 3.31
CA LEU A 123 -18.43 9.22 3.91
C LEU A 123 -18.07 9.79 5.27
N GLY A 124 -18.04 11.12 5.38
CA GLY A 124 -17.70 11.81 6.60
C GLY A 124 -18.93 12.33 7.34
N PHE A 125 -18.90 12.21 8.65
CA PHE A 125 -19.90 12.75 9.55
C PHE A 125 -19.25 13.75 10.50
N GLY A 126 -19.53 15.03 10.29
CA GLY A 126 -19.10 16.09 11.18
C GLY A 126 -20.06 16.19 12.36
N THR A 127 -19.54 16.08 13.57
CA THR A 127 -20.32 16.30 14.81
C THR A 127 -19.53 17.20 15.74
N ASP A 128 -20.21 17.99 16.56
CA ASP A 128 -19.61 18.76 17.67
C ASP A 128 -19.26 17.84 18.87
N THR A 129 -18.92 16.61 18.61
CA THR A 129 -18.66 15.61 19.62
C THR A 129 -17.22 15.61 20.08
N ARG A 130 -17.00 15.28 21.32
CA ARG A 130 -15.66 15.02 21.84
C ARG A 130 -15.29 13.57 21.60
N ALA A 131 -14.14 13.35 21.05
CA ALA A 131 -13.53 12.04 20.98
C ALA A 131 -12.55 11.88 22.14
N ASN A 132 -12.73 10.85 22.94
CA ASN A 132 -11.76 10.45 23.95
C ASN A 132 -10.95 9.27 23.42
N VAL A 133 -9.66 9.41 23.43
CA VAL A 133 -8.74 8.35 23.03
C VAL A 133 -7.96 7.92 24.25
N THR A 134 -8.15 6.69 24.67
CA THR A 134 -7.43 6.11 25.80
C THR A 134 -6.50 5.02 25.30
N SER A 135 -5.23 5.18 25.59
CA SER A 135 -4.24 4.14 25.31
C SER A 135 -4.27 3.10 26.43
N LEU A 136 -4.46 1.85 26.05
CA LEU A 136 -4.39 0.74 27.00
C LEU A 136 -2.96 0.57 27.51
N ASN A 137 -2.84 0.21 28.80
CA ASN A 137 -1.55 -0.02 29.47
C ASN A 137 -0.60 1.18 29.51
N GLY A 138 -1.12 2.39 29.64
CA GLY A 138 -0.31 3.60 29.83
C GLY A 138 0.64 3.88 28.66
N GLY A 139 0.19 3.71 27.43
CA GLY A 139 0.97 3.93 26.22
C GLY A 139 1.87 2.76 25.79
N LYS A 140 1.76 1.62 26.44
CA LYS A 140 2.48 0.40 26.10
C LYS A 140 1.75 -0.51 25.12
N SER A 141 0.47 -0.21 24.85
CA SER A 141 -0.34 -0.96 23.90
C SER A 141 -0.46 -0.20 22.57
N ASN A 142 -0.43 -0.91 21.47
CA ASN A 142 -0.72 -0.34 20.15
C ASN A 142 -2.23 -0.29 19.87
N ILE A 143 -3.06 -0.68 20.83
CA ILE A 143 -4.51 -0.67 20.69
C ILE A 143 -5.05 0.49 21.52
N ASN A 144 -5.61 1.45 20.84
CA ASN A 144 -6.28 2.59 21.46
C ASN A 144 -7.78 2.33 21.59
N THR A 145 -8.38 2.80 22.66
CA THR A 145 -9.82 2.82 22.84
C THR A 145 -10.33 4.21 22.48
N PHE A 146 -11.33 4.25 21.62
CA PHE A 146 -12.02 5.47 21.26
C PHE A 146 -13.39 5.46 21.91
N SER A 147 -13.76 6.58 22.55
CA SER A 147 -15.12 6.82 23.01
C SER A 147 -15.55 8.22 22.58
N TYR A 148 -16.82 8.36 22.31
CA TYR A 148 -17.42 9.61 21.87
C TYR A 148 -18.48 10.01 22.88
N ASP A 149 -18.59 11.29 23.21
CA ASP A 149 -19.58 11.81 24.16
C ASP A 149 -20.99 11.84 23.55
N ALA A 150 -21.12 11.65 22.23
CA ALA A 150 -22.40 11.59 21.57
C ALA A 150 -22.83 10.16 21.25
N VAL A 151 -24.10 9.92 21.38
CA VAL A 151 -24.74 8.70 20.88
C VAL A 151 -24.98 8.89 19.37
N PHE A 152 -24.40 8.03 18.57
CA PHE A 152 -24.63 8.03 17.13
C PHE A 152 -26.01 7.41 16.84
N GLY A 153 -26.97 8.25 16.53
CA GLY A 153 -28.30 7.85 16.08
C GLY A 153 -28.84 8.80 15.02
N PRO A 154 -29.85 8.40 14.26
CA PRO A 154 -30.41 9.26 13.20
C PRO A 154 -30.82 10.66 13.70
N GLU A 155 -31.30 10.76 14.91
CA GLU A 155 -31.68 12.02 15.55
C GLU A 155 -30.48 12.93 15.83
N ASN A 156 -29.30 12.37 16.07
CA ASN A 156 -28.07 13.12 16.33
C ASN A 156 -27.30 13.45 15.05
N MET A 157 -27.68 12.85 13.94
CA MET A 157 -27.11 13.15 12.62
C MET A 157 -27.83 14.31 11.93
N LEU A 158 -28.98 14.74 12.38
CA LEU A 158 -29.79 15.83 11.86
C LEU A 158 -29.19 17.20 12.12
N GLY A 159 -28.06 17.48 12.10
CA GLY A 159 -27.36 18.75 12.28
C GLY A 159 -25.86 18.59 12.04
N THR A 160 -25.46 17.41 11.64
CA THR A 160 -24.09 17.13 11.32
C THR A 160 -23.78 17.53 9.88
N SER A 161 -22.55 17.95 9.64
CA SER A 161 -22.05 18.12 8.28
C SER A 161 -21.80 16.74 7.68
N LEU A 162 -22.46 16.45 6.58
CA LEU A 162 -22.22 15.26 5.79
C LEU A 162 -21.41 15.65 4.57
N PHE A 163 -20.31 14.97 4.31
CA PHE A 163 -19.57 15.10 3.07
C PHE A 163 -19.32 13.73 2.45
N MET A 164 -19.27 13.69 1.15
CA MET A 164 -18.84 12.54 0.38
C MET A 164 -17.66 12.96 -0.50
N ARG A 165 -16.65 12.15 -0.50
CA ARG A 165 -15.55 12.25 -1.45
C ARG A 165 -15.47 10.94 -2.23
N ASP A 166 -15.48 11.10 -3.52
CA ASP A 166 -15.35 10.04 -4.48
C ASP A 166 -14.06 10.27 -5.26
N GLY A 167 -13.22 9.27 -5.32
CA GLY A 167 -11.94 9.33 -6.03
C GLY A 167 -11.78 8.09 -6.90
N TYR A 168 -11.50 8.32 -8.16
CA TYR A 168 -11.13 7.29 -9.12
C TYR A 168 -9.78 7.67 -9.72
N GLN A 169 -8.85 6.72 -9.72
CA GLN A 169 -7.56 6.86 -10.36
C GLN A 169 -7.32 5.67 -11.26
N GLU A 170 -7.13 5.94 -12.54
CA GLU A 170 -6.68 4.98 -13.54
C GLU A 170 -5.19 5.24 -13.84
N ASN A 171 -4.37 4.17 -13.84
CA ASN A 171 -2.93 4.21 -14.13
C ASN A 171 -2.62 3.44 -15.41
#